data_e3102b48ef6e690bc7dcf68a524ab2db
#
_entry.id   e3102b48ef6e690bc7dcf68a524ab2db
#
_cell.length_a   1.000
_cell.length_b   1.000
_cell.length_c   1.000
_cell.angle_alpha   90.00
_cell.angle_beta   90.00
_cell.angle_gamma   90.00
#
_symmetry.space_group_name_H-M   'P 1'
#
loop_
_entity.id
_entity.type
_entity.pdbx_description
1 polymer ?
#
loop_
_entity_poly.entity_id
_entity_poly.type
_entity_poly.pdbx_seq_one_letter_code
_entity_poly.pdbx_strand_id
1 'polypeptide(L)'
;MLSDKRGETGGRKANEYILNQEYAYSLCLKVEREYIEVFIVDLYKQNISYDKIEEKSISAEKILKVIETKILNNKIKSIVVGIPGFIHDGIIGMADGIEALNGCNLKTEIFQKFNIETEVANNMNILVSGFQKELGDISCIHIGKNGPGSSYIVNGKPVSGAFGFQGEVGFNFYDEHRTFREIALEGYQNI
;
A
#
# COMPACT_ATOMS: atom_id res chain seq x y z
N MET A 1 24.21 3.44 14.35
CA MET A 1 24.86 2.44 15.20
C MET A 1 26.22 2.11 14.62
N LEU A 2 27.27 1.90 15.43
CA LEU A 2 28.57 1.45 14.93
C LEU A 2 28.48 -0.04 14.61
N SER A 3 29.03 -0.47 13.47
CA SER A 3 29.16 -1.89 13.13
C SER A 3 30.24 -2.54 13.99
N ASP A 4 30.03 -3.78 14.41
CA ASP A 4 31.03 -4.57 15.13
C ASP A 4 32.15 -5.13 14.21
N LYS A 5 32.02 -4.95 12.89
CA LYS A 5 33.04 -5.37 11.92
C LYS A 5 34.15 -4.32 11.81
N ARG A 6 35.30 -4.64 12.31
CA ARG A 6 36.53 -3.86 12.15
C ARG A 6 37.31 -4.42 10.96
N GLY A 7 37.41 -3.68 9.86
CA GLY A 7 38.29 -4.04 8.76
C GLY A 7 39.75 -4.04 9.17
N GLU A 8 40.47 -5.12 8.98
CA GLU A 8 41.93 -5.21 9.16
C GLU A 8 42.64 -4.62 7.93
N THR A 9 42.79 -3.32 7.89
CA THR A 9 43.71 -2.65 6.96
C THR A 9 44.74 -1.92 7.77
N GLY A 10 46.03 -2.03 7.39
CA GLY A 10 47.19 -1.50 8.12
C GLY A 10 47.27 0.04 8.21
N GLY A 11 46.16 0.74 8.15
CA GLY A 11 46.01 2.18 8.30
C GLY A 11 45.10 2.56 9.47
N ARG A 12 44.77 3.88 9.60
CA ARG A 12 43.82 4.40 10.59
C ARG A 12 42.50 3.69 10.45
N LYS A 13 42.02 3.00 11.50
CA LYS A 13 40.75 2.25 11.51
C LYS A 13 39.61 3.19 11.14
N ALA A 14 38.91 2.88 10.06
CA ALA A 14 37.67 3.57 9.67
C ALA A 14 36.52 3.08 10.54
N ASN A 15 35.66 4.01 10.99
CA ASN A 15 34.37 3.62 11.59
C ASN A 15 33.39 3.24 10.50
N GLU A 16 32.79 2.10 10.63
CA GLU A 16 31.66 1.69 9.78
C GLU A 16 30.35 2.06 10.50
N TYR A 17 29.45 2.74 9.78
CA TYR A 17 28.14 3.12 10.29
C TYR A 17 27.08 2.32 9.57
N ILE A 18 26.20 1.69 10.34
CA ILE A 18 25.02 1.00 9.82
C ILE A 18 23.76 1.73 10.26
N LEU A 19 22.71 1.62 9.44
CA LEU A 19 21.40 2.15 9.78
C LEU A 19 20.85 1.40 11.00
N ASN A 20 20.35 2.15 11.99
CA ASN A 20 19.62 1.52 13.10
C ASN A 20 18.21 1.15 12.65
N GLN A 21 17.97 -0.12 12.36
CA GLN A 21 16.69 -0.62 11.85
C GLN A 21 15.54 -0.36 12.83
N GLU A 22 15.79 -0.30 14.13
CA GLU A 22 14.77 -0.07 15.16
C GLU A 22 14.55 1.42 15.49
N TYR A 23 15.17 2.32 14.73
CA TYR A 23 15.04 3.76 14.97
C TYR A 23 13.63 4.27 14.64
N ALA A 24 13.02 3.75 13.58
CA ALA A 24 11.72 4.15 13.10
C ALA A 24 11.04 3.00 12.36
N TYR A 25 9.72 3.00 12.40
CA TYR A 25 8.87 2.04 11.70
C TYR A 25 7.87 2.73 10.78
N SER A 26 7.45 2.01 9.75
CA SER A 26 6.31 2.38 8.90
C SER A 26 5.12 1.48 9.22
N LEU A 27 3.95 2.07 9.38
CA LEU A 27 2.69 1.36 9.53
C LEU A 27 2.02 1.29 8.16
N CYS A 28 1.80 0.08 7.65
CA CYS A 28 1.17 -0.16 6.37
C CYS A 28 -0.17 -0.87 6.57
N LEU A 29 -1.23 -0.30 6.03
CA LEU A 29 -2.56 -0.88 6.02
C LEU A 29 -2.95 -1.25 4.59
N LYS A 30 -3.39 -2.48 4.38
CA LYS A 30 -4.09 -2.89 3.16
C LYS A 30 -5.55 -3.08 3.50
N VAL A 31 -6.37 -2.19 2.99
CA VAL A 31 -7.82 -2.21 3.21
C VAL A 31 -8.47 -3.05 2.12
N GLU A 32 -9.30 -3.98 2.51
CA GLU A 32 -10.14 -4.80 1.64
C GLU A 32 -11.60 -4.69 2.11
N ARG A 33 -12.55 -5.25 1.37
CA ARG A 33 -13.98 -5.11 1.65
C ARG A 33 -14.42 -5.58 3.03
N GLU A 34 -13.77 -6.63 3.54
CA GLU A 34 -14.18 -7.33 4.76
C GLU A 34 -13.07 -7.44 5.81
N TYR A 35 -11.90 -6.86 5.56
CA TYR A 35 -10.77 -6.90 6.49
C TYR A 35 -9.74 -5.81 6.20
N ILE A 36 -8.92 -5.56 7.21
CA ILE A 36 -7.73 -4.70 7.11
C ILE A 36 -6.51 -5.55 7.47
N GLU A 37 -5.57 -5.70 6.56
CA GLU A 37 -4.25 -6.23 6.87
C GLU A 37 -3.36 -5.09 7.34
N VAL A 38 -2.65 -5.33 8.44
CA VAL A 38 -1.81 -4.34 9.10
C VAL A 38 -0.41 -4.88 9.21
N PHE A 39 0.56 -4.14 8.70
CA PHE A 39 1.97 -4.49 8.75
C PHE A 39 2.73 -3.37 9.44
N ILE A 40 3.70 -3.72 10.30
CA ILE A 40 4.71 -2.80 10.79
C ILE A 40 6.04 -3.24 10.21
N VAL A 41 6.71 -2.34 9.51
CA VAL A 41 8.00 -2.62 8.86
C VAL A 41 9.08 -1.68 9.38
N ASP A 42 10.31 -2.19 9.45
CA ASP A 42 11.50 -1.42 9.86
C ASP A 42 12.13 -0.66 8.69
N LEU A 43 13.25 0.01 8.95
CA LEU A 43 14.00 0.78 7.94
C LEU A 43 14.68 -0.12 6.88
N TYR A 44 14.81 -1.41 7.12
CA TYR A 44 15.27 -2.40 6.12
C TYR A 44 14.11 -3.07 5.38
N LYS A 45 12.87 -2.59 5.61
CA LYS A 45 11.64 -3.15 5.02
C LYS A 45 11.34 -4.59 5.47
N GLN A 46 11.88 -4.99 6.64
CA GLN A 46 11.53 -6.26 7.24
C GLN A 46 10.20 -6.13 7.96
N ASN A 47 9.32 -7.12 7.79
CA ASN A 47 8.06 -7.17 8.50
C ASN A 47 8.30 -7.54 9.97
N ILE A 48 7.98 -6.59 10.87
CA ILE A 48 8.13 -6.77 12.32
C ILE A 48 6.86 -7.33 12.93
N SER A 49 5.68 -6.96 12.40
CA SER A 49 4.39 -7.36 12.91
C SER A 49 3.38 -7.44 11.77
N TYR A 50 2.52 -8.43 11.82
CA TYR A 50 1.38 -8.61 10.92
C TYR A 50 0.13 -8.94 11.73
N ASP A 51 -0.97 -8.24 11.40
CA ASP A 51 -2.31 -8.54 11.91
C ASP A 51 -3.31 -8.51 10.76
N LYS A 52 -4.34 -9.33 10.86
CA LYS A 52 -5.51 -9.28 10.00
C LYS A 52 -6.75 -9.04 10.85
N ILE A 53 -7.43 -7.93 10.61
CA ILE A 53 -8.60 -7.49 11.35
C ILE A 53 -9.82 -7.67 10.46
N GLU A 54 -10.65 -8.64 10.78
CA GLU A 54 -11.92 -8.84 10.10
C GLU A 54 -12.90 -7.73 10.48
N GLU A 55 -13.51 -7.09 9.47
CA GLU A 55 -14.40 -5.95 9.67
C GLU A 55 -15.42 -5.86 8.53
N LYS A 56 -16.67 -6.12 8.85
CA LYS A 56 -17.76 -6.17 7.85
C LYS A 56 -18.20 -4.82 7.29
N SER A 57 -17.84 -3.74 7.98
CA SER A 57 -18.27 -2.38 7.60
C SER A 57 -17.11 -1.42 7.83
N ILE A 58 -16.24 -1.34 6.84
CA ILE A 58 -15.05 -0.47 6.91
C ILE A 58 -15.47 0.98 6.65
N SER A 59 -14.95 1.88 7.48
CA SER A 59 -15.12 3.33 7.39
C SER A 59 -13.83 4.05 7.76
N ALA A 60 -13.73 5.34 7.44
CA ALA A 60 -12.60 6.16 7.84
C ALA A 60 -12.37 6.13 9.36
N GLU A 61 -13.42 6.21 10.16
CA GLU A 61 -13.35 6.14 11.62
C GLU A 61 -12.72 4.82 12.10
N LYS A 62 -13.11 3.68 11.51
CA LYS A 62 -12.55 2.38 11.86
C LYS A 62 -11.08 2.26 11.48
N ILE A 63 -10.70 2.77 10.31
CA ILE A 63 -9.29 2.83 9.90
C ILE A 63 -8.48 3.67 10.90
N LEU A 64 -8.98 4.86 11.27
CA LEU A 64 -8.33 5.72 12.26
C LEU A 64 -8.18 5.01 13.62
N LYS A 65 -9.19 4.26 14.06
CA LYS A 65 -9.13 3.47 15.29
C LYS A 65 -8.09 2.36 15.23
N VAL A 66 -7.98 1.66 14.10
CA VAL A 66 -6.92 0.66 13.89
C VAL A 66 -5.54 1.31 13.99
N ILE A 67 -5.32 2.42 13.30
CA ILE A 67 -4.06 3.18 13.35
C ILE A 67 -3.74 3.56 14.80
N GLU A 68 -4.69 4.13 15.53
CA GLU A 68 -4.53 4.56 16.92
C GLU A 68 -4.01 3.44 17.83
N THR A 69 -4.56 2.23 17.70
CA THR A 69 -4.10 1.07 18.49
C THR A 69 -2.65 0.65 18.16
N LYS A 70 -2.17 0.92 16.95
CA LYS A 70 -0.85 0.48 16.48
C LYS A 70 0.25 1.50 16.75
N ILE A 71 -0.08 2.79 16.82
CA ILE A 71 0.94 3.84 17.05
C ILE A 71 1.34 3.97 18.52
N LEU A 72 0.49 3.56 19.48
CA LEU A 72 0.69 3.78 20.90
C LEU A 72 2.00 3.22 21.48
N ASN A 73 2.48 2.09 20.95
CA ASN A 73 3.65 1.38 21.47
C ASN A 73 4.79 1.27 20.45
N ASN A 74 4.69 1.97 19.31
CA ASN A 74 5.63 1.83 18.21
C ASN A 74 6.21 3.18 17.79
N LYS A 75 7.45 3.16 17.32
CA LYS A 75 8.15 4.34 16.76
C LYS A 75 7.69 4.61 15.33
N ILE A 76 6.38 4.68 15.09
CA ILE A 76 5.83 4.91 13.74
C ILE A 76 6.15 6.33 13.28
N LYS A 77 6.76 6.46 12.11
CA LYS A 77 7.15 7.73 11.48
C LYS A 77 6.50 7.95 10.12
N SER A 78 5.90 6.92 9.55
CA SER A 78 5.14 7.01 8.32
C SER A 78 3.98 6.03 8.33
N ILE A 79 2.91 6.39 7.64
CA ILE A 79 1.72 5.56 7.45
C ILE A 79 1.44 5.44 5.96
N VAL A 80 1.19 4.22 5.50
CA VAL A 80 0.75 3.94 4.13
C VAL A 80 -0.57 3.20 4.18
N VAL A 81 -1.58 3.68 3.46
CA VAL A 81 -2.88 3.02 3.37
C VAL A 81 -3.19 2.69 1.92
N GLY A 82 -3.28 1.41 1.63
CA GLY A 82 -3.73 0.89 0.35
C GLY A 82 -5.23 0.64 0.36
N ILE A 83 -5.94 1.15 -0.65
CA ILE A 83 -7.40 1.02 -0.79
C ILE A 83 -7.73 0.54 -2.20
N PRO A 84 -8.68 -0.40 -2.38
CA PRO A 84 -9.16 -0.78 -3.71
C PRO A 84 -10.00 0.37 -4.30
N GLY A 85 -9.76 0.71 -5.55
CA GLY A 85 -10.48 1.79 -6.24
C GLY A 85 -9.56 2.93 -6.68
N PHE A 86 -10.11 4.09 -7.01
CA PHE A 86 -9.29 5.21 -7.45
C PHE A 86 -9.14 6.30 -6.38
N ILE A 87 -7.92 6.83 -6.29
CA ILE A 87 -7.54 7.85 -5.34
C ILE A 87 -6.78 8.94 -6.09
N HIS A 88 -7.16 10.19 -5.83
CA HIS A 88 -6.51 11.36 -6.41
C HIS A 88 -6.26 12.40 -5.32
N ASP A 89 -5.01 12.82 -5.18
CA ASP A 89 -4.58 13.80 -4.16
C ASP A 89 -5.04 13.48 -2.72
N GLY A 90 -5.05 12.18 -2.37
CA GLY A 90 -5.48 11.70 -1.05
C GLY A 90 -6.99 11.63 -0.86
N ILE A 91 -7.78 12.06 -1.85
CA ILE A 91 -9.23 11.91 -1.85
C ILE A 91 -9.60 10.59 -2.50
N ILE A 92 -10.38 9.80 -1.80
CA ILE A 92 -10.92 8.54 -2.30
C ILE A 92 -12.14 8.87 -3.15
N GLY A 93 -11.98 8.86 -4.48
CA GLY A 93 -13.08 9.12 -5.40
C GLY A 93 -14.09 7.98 -5.42
N MET A 94 -13.59 6.74 -5.46
CA MET A 94 -14.40 5.52 -5.36
C MET A 94 -13.55 4.42 -4.74
N ALA A 95 -14.04 3.83 -3.66
CA ALA A 95 -13.49 2.62 -3.07
C ALA A 95 -14.34 1.42 -3.47
N ASP A 96 -13.77 0.47 -4.22
CA ASP A 96 -14.51 -0.68 -4.75
C ASP A 96 -15.04 -1.59 -3.62
N GLY A 97 -16.36 -1.58 -3.41
CA GLY A 97 -17.07 -2.31 -2.37
C GLY A 97 -16.86 -1.77 -0.94
N ILE A 98 -16.43 -0.51 -0.79
CA ILE A 98 -16.29 0.18 0.50
C ILE A 98 -16.80 1.62 0.34
N GLU A 99 -18.05 1.77 -0.04
CA GLU A 99 -18.67 3.05 -0.43
C GLU A 99 -18.61 4.11 0.69
N ALA A 100 -18.52 3.66 1.96
CA ALA A 100 -18.38 4.55 3.12
C ALA A 100 -17.07 5.38 3.11
N LEU A 101 -16.10 5.02 2.27
CA LEU A 101 -14.86 5.78 2.08
C LEU A 101 -14.95 6.80 0.93
N ASN A 102 -15.98 6.74 0.10
CA ASN A 102 -16.10 7.63 -1.06
C ASN A 102 -16.18 9.10 -0.62
N GLY A 103 -15.37 9.94 -1.24
CA GLY A 103 -15.24 11.37 -0.93
C GLY A 103 -14.38 11.69 0.29
N CYS A 104 -13.94 10.71 1.07
CA CYS A 104 -13.06 10.95 2.23
C CYS A 104 -11.67 11.39 1.78
N ASN A 105 -11.08 12.36 2.48
CA ASN A 105 -9.66 12.67 2.39
C ASN A 105 -8.91 12.01 3.55
N LEU A 106 -8.75 10.71 3.47
CA LEU A 106 -8.17 9.90 4.55
C LEU A 106 -6.72 10.30 4.88
N LYS A 107 -5.96 10.75 3.89
CA LYS A 107 -4.59 11.28 4.08
C LYS A 107 -4.59 12.47 5.04
N THR A 108 -5.46 13.44 4.79
CA THR A 108 -5.59 14.62 5.64
C THR A 108 -6.12 14.27 7.02
N GLU A 109 -7.12 13.41 7.13
CA GLU A 109 -7.70 12.99 8.41
C GLU A 109 -6.67 12.28 9.30
N ILE A 110 -5.88 11.37 8.74
CA ILE A 110 -4.81 10.69 9.48
C ILE A 110 -3.74 11.68 9.93
N PHE A 111 -3.28 12.57 9.02
CA PHE A 111 -2.28 13.55 9.36
C PHE A 111 -2.75 14.52 10.47
N GLN A 112 -3.97 15.01 10.37
CA GLN A 112 -4.55 15.93 11.38
C GLN A 112 -4.68 15.26 12.75
N LYS A 113 -5.04 13.96 12.79
CA LYS A 113 -5.23 13.25 14.06
C LYS A 113 -3.91 12.83 14.70
N PHE A 114 -2.93 12.38 13.93
CA PHE A 114 -1.74 11.71 14.46
C PHE A 114 -0.44 12.49 14.21
N ASN A 115 -0.46 13.51 13.37
CA ASN A 115 0.73 14.28 12.95
C ASN A 115 1.87 13.37 12.43
N ILE A 116 1.50 12.36 11.64
CA ILE A 116 2.42 11.41 11.01
C ILE A 116 2.25 11.51 9.50
N GLU A 117 3.39 11.58 8.77
CA GLU A 117 3.39 11.58 7.31
C GLU A 117 2.66 10.35 6.76
N THR A 118 1.69 10.62 5.90
CA THR A 118 0.76 9.59 5.42
C THR A 118 0.66 9.60 3.91
N GLU A 119 0.66 8.41 3.32
CA GLU A 119 0.31 8.20 1.92
C GLU A 119 -0.91 7.31 1.82
N VAL A 120 -1.85 7.68 0.96
CA VAL A 120 -3.06 6.90 0.65
C VAL A 120 -3.11 6.69 -0.85
N ALA A 121 -3.08 5.44 -1.28
CA ALA A 121 -3.00 5.09 -2.69
C ALA A 121 -3.79 3.83 -3.03
N ASN A 122 -4.02 3.62 -4.32
CA ASN A 122 -4.60 2.37 -4.82
C ASN A 122 -3.69 1.17 -4.47
N ASN A 123 -4.28 0.06 -4.07
CA ASN A 123 -3.59 -1.18 -3.71
C ASN A 123 -2.61 -1.64 -4.78
N MET A 124 -2.98 -1.54 -6.06
CA MET A 124 -2.13 -1.96 -7.18
C MET A 124 -0.93 -1.04 -7.37
N ASN A 125 -1.09 0.27 -7.14
CA ASN A 125 0.03 1.22 -7.22
C ASN A 125 1.05 0.97 -6.10
N ILE A 126 0.59 0.62 -4.90
CA ILE A 126 1.48 0.23 -3.79
C ILE A 126 2.20 -1.07 -4.14
N LEU A 127 1.47 -2.08 -4.61
CA LEU A 127 2.03 -3.37 -4.99
C LEU A 127 3.17 -3.21 -6.02
N VAL A 128 2.90 -2.50 -7.12
CA VAL A 128 3.89 -2.35 -8.20
C VAL A 128 5.09 -1.52 -7.77
N SER A 129 4.91 -0.55 -6.85
CA SER A 129 6.00 0.27 -6.31
C SER A 129 7.02 -0.56 -5.52
N GLY A 130 6.61 -1.73 -5.00
CA GLY A 130 7.51 -2.69 -4.36
C GLY A 130 8.58 -3.26 -5.29
N PHE A 131 8.29 -3.38 -6.59
CA PHE A 131 9.19 -3.95 -7.61
C PHE A 131 10.04 -2.89 -8.34
N GLN A 132 9.78 -1.61 -8.13
CA GLN A 132 10.36 -0.51 -8.92
C GLN A 132 11.89 -0.52 -9.02
N LYS A 133 12.60 -0.89 -7.95
CA LYS A 133 14.07 -0.86 -7.93
C LYS A 133 14.73 -1.98 -8.73
N GLU A 134 14.00 -3.05 -9.00
CA GLU A 134 14.53 -4.26 -9.59
C GLU A 134 14.27 -4.36 -11.08
N LEU A 135 13.17 -3.84 -11.57
CA LEU A 135 12.64 -4.11 -12.90
C LEU A 135 12.57 -2.90 -13.85
N GLY A 136 12.77 -1.67 -13.36
CA GLY A 136 12.64 -0.46 -14.21
C GLY A 136 11.18 -0.13 -14.53
N ASP A 137 10.81 -0.06 -15.81
CA ASP A 137 9.42 0.13 -16.25
C ASP A 137 8.66 -1.19 -16.10
N ILE A 138 7.48 -1.12 -15.48
CA ILE A 138 6.72 -2.31 -15.06
C ILE A 138 5.27 -2.17 -15.52
N SER A 139 4.72 -3.27 -16.03
CA SER A 139 3.28 -3.49 -16.16
C SER A 139 2.90 -4.68 -15.29
N CYS A 140 2.00 -4.48 -14.36
CA CYS A 140 1.51 -5.50 -13.44
C CYS A 140 0.01 -5.69 -13.63
N ILE A 141 -0.43 -6.95 -13.76
CA ILE A 141 -1.83 -7.34 -13.72
C ILE A 141 -1.98 -8.36 -12.61
N HIS A 142 -2.92 -8.11 -11.71
CA HIS A 142 -3.32 -9.02 -10.64
C HIS A 142 -4.73 -9.49 -10.88
N ILE A 143 -4.97 -10.80 -10.80
CA ILE A 143 -6.31 -11.39 -10.87
C ILE A 143 -6.59 -12.06 -9.54
N GLY A 144 -7.60 -11.60 -8.84
CA GLY A 144 -7.97 -12.10 -7.52
C GLY A 144 -9.48 -12.26 -7.36
N LYS A 145 -9.92 -12.65 -6.16
CA LYS A 145 -11.33 -12.88 -5.83
C LYS A 145 -12.26 -11.68 -6.08
N ASN A 146 -11.70 -10.48 -6.10
CA ASN A 146 -12.44 -9.23 -6.33
C ASN A 146 -12.38 -8.76 -7.79
N GLY A 147 -11.74 -9.53 -8.67
CA GLY A 147 -11.54 -9.21 -10.07
C GLY A 147 -10.11 -8.81 -10.43
N PRO A 148 -9.87 -8.39 -11.67
CA PRO A 148 -8.57 -7.95 -12.15
C PRO A 148 -8.30 -6.50 -11.73
N GLY A 149 -7.05 -6.25 -11.37
CA GLY A 149 -6.50 -4.92 -11.18
C GLY A 149 -5.20 -4.79 -11.93
N SER A 150 -4.81 -3.61 -12.36
CA SER A 150 -3.49 -3.40 -12.95
C SER A 150 -2.86 -2.11 -12.47
N SER A 151 -1.54 -2.02 -12.62
CA SER A 151 -0.77 -0.80 -12.39
C SER A 151 0.49 -0.81 -13.23
N TYR A 152 1.02 0.39 -13.48
CA TYR A 152 2.16 0.62 -14.35
C TYR A 152 3.17 1.53 -13.67
N ILE A 153 4.45 1.23 -13.85
CA ILE A 153 5.54 2.16 -13.56
C ILE A 153 6.16 2.55 -14.88
N VAL A 154 6.31 3.85 -15.11
CA VAL A 154 6.99 4.41 -16.27
C VAL A 154 7.96 5.49 -15.81
N ASN A 155 9.20 5.41 -16.26
CA ASN A 155 10.27 6.31 -15.82
C ASN A 155 10.41 6.36 -14.29
N GLY A 156 10.27 5.21 -13.63
CA GLY A 156 10.43 5.08 -12.20
C GLY A 156 9.27 5.65 -11.35
N LYS A 157 8.11 5.95 -11.94
CA LYS A 157 6.95 6.49 -11.21
C LYS A 157 5.70 5.71 -11.54
N PRO A 158 4.84 5.42 -10.55
CA PRO A 158 3.52 4.89 -10.80
C PRO A 158 2.70 5.84 -11.69
N VAL A 159 2.00 5.27 -12.66
CA VAL A 159 1.11 6.01 -13.54
C VAL A 159 -0.29 6.00 -12.95
N SER A 160 -0.81 7.16 -12.60
CA SER A 160 -2.15 7.29 -12.01
C SER A 160 -3.21 7.78 -13.01
N GLY A 161 -2.77 8.31 -14.17
CA GLY A 161 -3.66 9.01 -15.10
C GLY A 161 -4.15 10.35 -14.54
N ALA A 162 -4.87 11.11 -15.34
CA ALA A 162 -5.33 12.45 -14.97
C ALA A 162 -6.32 12.46 -13.80
N PHE A 163 -7.07 11.39 -13.60
CA PHE A 163 -8.11 11.28 -12.57
C PHE A 163 -7.97 10.05 -11.68
N GLY A 164 -6.83 9.36 -11.72
CA GLY A 164 -6.60 8.17 -10.90
C GLY A 164 -7.18 6.86 -11.45
N PHE A 165 -7.77 6.84 -12.64
CA PHE A 165 -8.38 5.65 -13.25
C PHE A 165 -7.41 4.75 -14.01
N GLN A 166 -6.13 5.09 -14.03
CA GLN A 166 -5.15 4.24 -14.71
C GLN A 166 -5.08 2.87 -14.03
N GLY A 167 -5.18 1.82 -14.84
CA GLY A 167 -5.10 0.44 -14.34
C GLY A 167 -6.44 -0.24 -14.09
N GLU A 168 -7.57 0.44 -14.28
CA GLU A 168 -8.91 -0.11 -14.15
C GLU A 168 -9.30 -1.02 -15.33
N VAL A 169 -8.45 -2.00 -15.64
CA VAL A 169 -8.59 -2.92 -16.78
C VAL A 169 -9.84 -3.80 -16.68
N GLY A 170 -10.38 -3.99 -15.48
CA GLY A 170 -11.60 -4.76 -15.26
C GLY A 170 -12.81 -4.22 -15.98
N PHE A 171 -12.85 -2.91 -16.25
CA PHE A 171 -13.95 -2.28 -16.97
C PHE A 171 -13.82 -2.35 -18.50
N ASN A 172 -12.69 -2.81 -19.02
CA ASN A 172 -12.55 -3.01 -20.46
C ASN A 172 -13.50 -4.12 -20.94
N PHE A 173 -14.16 -3.89 -22.06
CA PHE A 173 -14.98 -4.93 -22.70
C PHE A 173 -14.09 -6.07 -23.21
N TYR A 174 -14.47 -7.29 -22.87
CA TYR A 174 -13.87 -8.51 -23.40
C TYR A 174 -14.54 -8.91 -24.72
N ASP A 175 -15.86 -8.84 -24.75
CA ASP A 175 -16.69 -9.04 -25.92
C ASP A 175 -17.85 -8.03 -25.94
N GLU A 176 -18.85 -8.18 -26.82
CA GLU A 176 -19.97 -7.24 -26.94
C GLU A 176 -20.87 -7.17 -25.70
N HIS A 177 -20.76 -8.12 -24.77
CA HIS A 177 -21.67 -8.28 -23.63
C HIS A 177 -20.98 -8.33 -22.28
N ARG A 178 -19.66 -8.62 -22.23
CA ARG A 178 -18.94 -8.90 -20.99
C ARG A 178 -17.68 -8.05 -20.86
N THR A 179 -17.41 -7.67 -19.63
CA THR A 179 -16.18 -7.00 -19.25
C THR A 179 -15.09 -8.02 -18.92
N PHE A 180 -13.83 -7.57 -18.90
CA PHE A 180 -12.73 -8.41 -18.46
C PHE A 180 -12.89 -8.86 -17.01
N ARG A 181 -13.52 -8.03 -16.15
CA ARG A 181 -13.82 -8.39 -14.76
C ARG A 181 -14.71 -9.64 -14.68
N GLU A 182 -15.79 -9.69 -15.46
CA GLU A 182 -16.73 -10.82 -15.44
C GLU A 182 -16.03 -12.11 -15.85
N ILE A 183 -15.26 -12.08 -16.95
CA ILE A 183 -14.50 -13.24 -17.42
C ILE A 183 -13.45 -13.69 -16.40
N ALA A 184 -12.72 -12.73 -15.81
CA ALA A 184 -11.68 -13.05 -14.84
C ALA A 184 -12.26 -13.67 -13.55
N LEU A 185 -13.44 -13.22 -13.10
CA LEU A 185 -14.13 -13.79 -11.95
C LEU A 185 -14.66 -15.19 -12.22
N GLU A 186 -15.22 -15.45 -13.41
CA GLU A 186 -15.62 -16.80 -13.83
C GLU A 186 -14.41 -17.76 -13.81
N GLY A 187 -13.27 -17.33 -14.35
CA GLY A 187 -12.04 -18.11 -14.34
C GLY A 187 -11.52 -18.36 -12.93
N TYR A 188 -11.56 -17.37 -12.05
CA TYR A 188 -11.07 -17.48 -10.67
C TYR A 188 -11.89 -18.46 -9.81
N GLN A 189 -13.20 -18.57 -10.04
CA GLN A 189 -14.07 -19.50 -9.31
C GLN A 189 -13.86 -20.97 -9.68
N ASN A 190 -13.14 -21.24 -10.77
CA ASN A 190 -12.86 -22.57 -11.28
C ASN A 190 -11.45 -23.09 -10.92
N ILE A 191 -10.68 -22.33 -10.11
CA ILE A 191 -9.37 -22.72 -9.57
C ILE A 191 -9.52 -23.15 -8.12
#